data_8b70a0c158fc9ffe687da029a9f17f7f
#
_entry.id   8b70a0c158fc9ffe687da029a9f17f7f
#
_cell.length_a   1.000
_cell.length_b   1.000
_cell.length_c   1.000
_cell.angle_alpha   90.00
_cell.angle_beta   90.00
_cell.angle_gamma   90.00
#
_symmetry.space_group_name_H-M   'P 1'
#
loop_
_entity.id
_entity.type
_entity.pdbx_description
1 polymer ?
#
loop_
_entity_poly.entity_id
_entity_poly.type
_entity_poly.pdbx_seq_one_letter_code
_entity_poly.pdbx_strand_id
1 'polypeptide(L)'
;MIKTIFYFHGFASSSKSDKAKLFKKYITSLKKDIKVIVPNLNNNFRLAIDEINKLISSNKKPMAFVGSSLGGYYASYFSSLHETKAILINPAIPPLKGFDIYLGENENYVTGEKFNLTKADMSFIRSISFKKYCNKNNTLVLLESGDEVLNYIETCSYFMGSSIDIAFGGSHSY
;
A
#
# COMPACT_ATOMS: atom_id res chain seq x y z
N MET A 1 -19.30 2.51 -11.49
CA MET A 1 -18.59 3.69 -10.91
C MET A 1 -18.10 3.31 -9.51
N ILE A 2 -16.84 3.62 -9.12
CA ILE A 2 -16.29 3.32 -7.80
C ILE A 2 -17.10 4.02 -6.72
N LYS A 3 -17.44 3.28 -5.67
CA LYS A 3 -18.21 3.76 -4.50
C LYS A 3 -17.37 3.79 -3.23
N THR A 4 -16.37 2.93 -3.13
CA THR A 4 -15.50 2.88 -1.95
C THR A 4 -14.05 2.87 -2.39
N ILE A 5 -13.23 3.72 -1.76
CA ILE A 5 -11.77 3.72 -1.92
C ILE A 5 -11.17 3.39 -0.56
N PHE A 6 -10.32 2.35 -0.55
CA PHE A 6 -9.46 2.03 0.58
C PHE A 6 -8.08 2.65 0.35
N TYR A 7 -7.59 3.40 1.32
CA TYR A 7 -6.23 3.91 1.31
C TYR A 7 -5.41 3.24 2.41
N PHE A 8 -4.32 2.59 2.04
CA PHE A 8 -3.42 1.90 2.96
C PHE A 8 -2.13 2.71 3.14
N HIS A 9 -1.81 3.01 4.39
CA HIS A 9 -0.57 3.71 4.77
C HIS A 9 0.65 2.79 4.74
N GLY A 10 1.86 3.36 4.76
CA GLY A 10 3.13 2.63 4.77
C GLY A 10 3.45 1.95 6.10
N PHE A 11 4.63 1.32 6.15
CA PHE A 11 5.18 0.69 7.36
C PHE A 11 5.38 1.71 8.47
N ALA A 12 5.18 1.30 9.73
CA ALA A 12 5.34 2.13 10.92
C ALA A 12 4.64 3.51 10.84
N SER A 13 3.50 3.57 10.15
CA SER A 13 2.71 4.78 9.91
C SER A 13 1.27 4.59 10.41
N SER A 14 0.37 5.52 10.10
CA SER A 14 -1.02 5.42 10.52
C SER A 14 -1.99 6.13 9.56
N SER A 15 -3.29 5.96 9.81
CA SER A 15 -4.35 6.72 9.13
C SER A 15 -4.26 8.25 9.33
N LYS A 16 -3.43 8.69 10.28
CA LYS A 16 -3.21 10.11 10.59
C LYS A 16 -2.00 10.71 9.87
N SER A 17 -1.29 9.94 9.04
CA SER A 17 -0.17 10.45 8.23
C SER A 17 -0.64 11.58 7.31
N ASP A 18 0.24 12.51 6.97
CA ASP A 18 -0.12 13.68 6.16
C ASP A 18 -0.57 13.26 4.77
N LYS A 19 0.07 12.26 4.16
CA LYS A 19 -0.31 11.70 2.87
C LYS A 19 -1.75 11.13 2.90
N ALA A 20 -2.10 10.38 3.96
CA ALA A 20 -3.44 9.84 4.13
C ALA A 20 -4.51 10.93 4.31
N LYS A 21 -4.21 11.95 5.12
CA LYS A 21 -5.09 13.11 5.31
C LYS A 21 -5.29 13.88 4.01
N LEU A 22 -4.19 14.17 3.30
CA LEU A 22 -4.23 14.90 2.03
C LEU A 22 -5.07 14.16 0.99
N PHE A 23 -4.84 12.86 0.82
CA PHE A 23 -5.61 12.02 -0.08
C PHE A 23 -7.12 12.05 0.26
N LYS A 24 -7.46 11.83 1.54
CA LYS A 24 -8.85 11.86 1.98
C LYS A 24 -9.51 13.22 1.73
N LYS A 25 -8.81 14.32 2.07
CA LYS A 25 -9.27 15.69 1.84
C LYS A 25 -9.54 15.95 0.36
N TYR A 26 -8.60 15.53 -0.51
CA TYR A 26 -8.74 15.70 -1.96
C TYR A 26 -9.96 14.95 -2.50
N ILE A 27 -10.12 13.66 -2.22
CA ILE A 27 -11.28 12.90 -2.72
C ILE A 27 -12.59 13.48 -2.20
N THR A 28 -12.64 13.91 -0.94
CA THR A 28 -13.83 14.55 -0.36
C THR A 28 -14.16 15.89 -1.05
N SER A 29 -13.15 16.67 -1.46
CA SER A 29 -13.34 17.93 -2.16
C SER A 29 -13.99 17.80 -3.54
N LEU A 30 -13.87 16.62 -4.17
CA LEU A 30 -14.50 16.34 -5.46
C LEU A 30 -16.04 16.26 -5.40
N LYS A 31 -16.62 16.33 -4.20
CA LYS A 31 -18.10 16.28 -3.96
C LYS A 31 -18.80 15.11 -4.67
N LYS A 32 -18.09 13.99 -4.85
CA LYS A 32 -18.64 12.75 -5.43
C LYS A 32 -19.10 11.82 -4.31
N ASP A 33 -20.12 11.02 -4.57
CA ASP A 33 -20.61 9.97 -3.66
C ASP A 33 -19.60 8.79 -3.61
N ILE A 34 -18.44 9.06 -3.00
CA ILE A 34 -17.34 8.09 -2.83
C ILE A 34 -16.97 8.04 -1.34
N LYS A 35 -17.11 6.87 -0.74
CA LYS A 35 -16.65 6.62 0.63
C LYS A 35 -15.14 6.38 0.61
N VAL A 36 -14.38 7.14 1.40
CA VAL A 36 -12.94 6.92 1.60
C VAL A 36 -12.71 6.28 2.97
N ILE A 37 -12.11 5.11 2.97
CA ILE A 37 -11.75 4.36 4.18
C ILE A 37 -10.23 4.36 4.28
N VAL A 38 -9.72 4.93 5.37
CA VAL A 38 -8.29 4.93 5.71
C VAL A 38 -8.16 4.19 7.04
N PRO A 39 -7.97 2.87 7.03
CA PRO A 39 -7.82 2.12 8.27
C PRO A 39 -6.50 2.47 8.97
N ASN A 40 -6.48 2.36 10.27
CA ASN A 40 -5.24 2.32 11.04
C ASN A 40 -4.80 0.87 11.14
N LEU A 41 -3.98 0.44 10.19
CA LEU A 41 -3.55 -0.96 10.08
C LEU A 41 -2.58 -1.32 11.20
N ASN A 42 -2.72 -2.53 11.71
CA ASN A 42 -1.83 -3.08 12.71
C ASN A 42 -0.39 -3.20 12.18
N ASN A 43 0.59 -2.98 13.06
CA ASN A 43 2.00 -3.14 12.70
C ASN A 43 2.39 -4.63 12.49
N ASN A 44 1.62 -5.58 13.03
CA ASN A 44 1.76 -7.00 12.71
C ASN A 44 1.07 -7.30 11.37
N PHE A 45 1.80 -7.86 10.42
CA PHE A 45 1.33 -8.07 9.04
C PHE A 45 0.13 -9.02 8.94
N ARG A 46 0.08 -10.06 9.78
CA ARG A 46 -1.06 -11.00 9.79
C ARG A 46 -2.33 -10.30 10.25
N LEU A 47 -2.24 -9.56 11.33
CA LEU A 47 -3.38 -8.79 11.85
C LEU A 47 -3.83 -7.71 10.86
N ALA A 48 -2.90 -7.03 10.20
CA ALA A 48 -3.22 -6.05 9.16
C ALA A 48 -3.99 -6.69 7.99
N ILE A 49 -3.56 -7.85 7.51
CA ILE A 49 -4.27 -8.59 6.45
C ILE A 49 -5.68 -8.99 6.90
N ASP A 50 -5.83 -9.48 8.13
CA ASP A 50 -7.14 -9.86 8.68
C ASP A 50 -8.07 -8.64 8.83
N GLU A 51 -7.54 -7.50 9.27
CA GLU A 51 -8.27 -6.23 9.36
C GLU A 51 -8.75 -5.77 7.96
N ILE A 52 -7.88 -5.82 6.96
CA ILE A 52 -8.24 -5.44 5.58
C ILE A 52 -9.32 -6.38 5.04
N ASN A 53 -9.20 -7.70 5.24
CA ASN A 53 -10.21 -8.67 4.82
C ASN A 53 -11.58 -8.37 5.44
N LYS A 54 -11.64 -8.07 6.75
CA LYS A 54 -12.88 -7.69 7.43
C LYS A 54 -13.48 -6.41 6.85
N LEU A 55 -12.64 -5.40 6.57
CA LEU A 55 -13.08 -4.15 5.97
C LEU A 55 -13.63 -4.36 4.56
N ILE A 56 -12.98 -5.16 3.73
CA ILE A 56 -13.43 -5.48 2.37
C ILE A 56 -14.78 -6.20 2.44
N SER A 57 -14.92 -7.21 3.30
CA SER A 57 -16.14 -8.00 3.44
C SER A 57 -17.34 -7.17 3.93
N SER A 58 -17.10 -6.14 4.73
CA SER A 58 -18.16 -5.25 5.25
C SER A 58 -18.51 -4.08 4.34
N ASN A 59 -17.86 -3.94 3.19
CA ASN A 59 -18.14 -2.85 2.25
C ASN A 59 -18.57 -3.40 0.88
N LYS A 60 -19.57 -2.72 0.29
CA LYS A 60 -20.11 -3.13 -1.00
C LYS A 60 -19.18 -2.72 -2.15
N LYS A 61 -19.06 -3.60 -3.16
CA LYS A 61 -18.45 -3.27 -4.47
C LYS A 61 -19.34 -2.27 -5.22
N PRO A 62 -18.80 -1.53 -6.18
CA PRO A 62 -17.42 -1.54 -6.66
C PRO A 62 -16.46 -0.71 -5.79
N MET A 63 -15.27 -1.24 -5.56
CA MET A 63 -14.23 -0.64 -4.75
C MET A 63 -12.92 -0.43 -5.52
N ALA A 64 -12.03 0.40 -5.00
CA ALA A 64 -10.66 0.56 -5.47
C ALA A 64 -9.69 0.63 -4.28
N PHE A 65 -8.45 0.27 -4.53
CA PHE A 65 -7.39 0.31 -3.53
C PHE A 65 -6.32 1.34 -3.90
N VAL A 66 -5.88 2.09 -2.92
CA VAL A 66 -4.77 3.04 -3.04
C VAL A 66 -3.81 2.75 -1.90
N GLY A 67 -2.51 2.79 -2.15
CA GLY A 67 -1.55 2.57 -1.09
C GLY A 67 -0.17 3.10 -1.41
N SER A 68 0.56 3.49 -0.38
CA SER A 68 1.93 4.00 -0.48
C SER A 68 2.90 3.09 0.25
N SER A 69 4.07 2.83 -0.33
CA SER A 69 5.11 1.98 0.26
C SER A 69 4.56 0.58 0.58
N LEU A 70 4.65 0.12 1.84
CA LEU A 70 4.01 -1.13 2.29
C LEU A 70 2.49 -1.13 2.06
N GLY A 71 1.83 0.02 2.18
CA GLY A 71 0.41 0.15 1.81
C GLY A 71 0.16 -0.12 0.33
N GLY A 72 1.11 0.23 -0.53
CA GLY A 72 1.11 -0.14 -1.96
C GLY A 72 1.23 -1.65 -2.17
N TYR A 73 2.02 -2.34 -1.35
CA TYR A 73 2.07 -3.80 -1.34
C TYR A 73 0.69 -4.41 -1.02
N TYR A 74 0.02 -3.95 0.05
CA TYR A 74 -1.33 -4.39 0.38
C TYR A 74 -2.34 -4.07 -0.73
N ALA A 75 -2.29 -2.86 -1.28
CA ALA A 75 -3.18 -2.45 -2.36
C ALA A 75 -3.00 -3.31 -3.61
N SER A 76 -1.76 -3.64 -3.99
CA SER A 76 -1.47 -4.55 -5.11
C SER A 76 -1.98 -5.97 -4.86
N TYR A 77 -1.79 -6.48 -3.65
CA TYR A 77 -2.26 -7.81 -3.26
C TYR A 77 -3.80 -7.91 -3.31
N PHE A 78 -4.50 -7.03 -2.62
CA PHE A 78 -5.96 -7.08 -2.56
C PHE A 78 -6.63 -6.71 -3.88
N SER A 79 -6.06 -5.79 -4.66
CA SER A 79 -6.59 -5.49 -5.99
C SER A 79 -6.48 -6.67 -6.94
N SER A 80 -5.41 -7.48 -6.82
CA SER A 80 -5.25 -8.70 -7.60
C SER A 80 -6.24 -9.79 -7.19
N LEU A 81 -6.47 -9.97 -5.87
CA LEU A 81 -7.46 -10.94 -5.38
C LEU A 81 -8.90 -10.61 -5.80
N HIS A 82 -9.21 -9.33 -5.90
CA HIS A 82 -10.58 -8.86 -6.17
C HIS A 82 -10.77 -8.33 -7.60
N GLU A 83 -9.74 -8.39 -8.44
CA GLU A 83 -9.73 -7.88 -9.82
C GLU A 83 -10.25 -6.43 -9.93
N THR A 84 -9.83 -5.57 -8.97
CA THR A 84 -10.30 -4.19 -8.86
C THR A 84 -9.22 -3.19 -9.24
N LYS A 85 -9.62 -1.92 -9.40
CA LYS A 85 -8.68 -0.84 -9.68
C LYS A 85 -7.76 -0.56 -8.50
N ALA A 86 -6.50 -0.25 -8.81
CA ALA A 86 -5.48 0.15 -7.84
C ALA A 86 -4.66 1.37 -8.29
N ILE A 87 -4.26 2.18 -7.33
CA ILE A 87 -3.22 3.21 -7.47
C ILE A 87 -2.15 2.92 -6.42
N LEU A 88 -0.93 2.71 -6.89
CA LEU A 88 0.22 2.32 -6.08
C LEU A 88 1.25 3.45 -6.11
N ILE A 89 1.60 3.98 -4.94
CA ILE A 89 2.51 5.12 -4.81
C ILE A 89 3.81 4.64 -4.18
N ASN A 90 4.92 4.69 -4.93
CA ASN A 90 6.21 4.14 -4.51
C ASN A 90 6.02 2.80 -3.77
N PRO A 91 5.38 1.80 -4.39
CA PRO A 91 4.97 0.59 -3.68
C PRO A 91 6.15 -0.31 -3.36
N ALA A 92 6.15 -0.89 -2.16
CA ALA A 92 7.01 -2.03 -1.87
C ALA A 92 6.57 -3.23 -2.73
N ILE A 93 7.54 -4.03 -3.16
CA ILE A 93 7.30 -5.20 -4.02
C ILE A 93 7.83 -6.48 -3.37
N PRO A 94 7.26 -7.65 -3.71
CA PRO A 94 7.83 -8.92 -3.29
C PRO A 94 9.28 -9.11 -3.82
N PRO A 95 10.14 -9.77 -3.06
CA PRO A 95 9.97 -10.38 -1.75
C PRO A 95 10.27 -9.44 -0.57
N LEU A 96 10.08 -8.12 -0.70
CA LEU A 96 10.42 -7.10 0.30
C LEU A 96 11.92 -7.11 0.62
N LYS A 97 12.74 -7.01 -0.43
CA LYS A 97 14.21 -6.92 -0.29
C LYS A 97 14.59 -5.75 0.62
N GLY A 98 15.59 -5.97 1.47
CA GLY A 98 16.07 -4.95 2.40
C GLY A 98 15.17 -4.71 3.62
N PHE A 99 13.95 -5.27 3.66
CA PHE A 99 13.04 -5.04 4.78
C PHE A 99 13.50 -5.71 6.09
N ASP A 100 14.44 -6.66 6.00
CA ASP A 100 15.01 -7.34 7.17
C ASP A 100 15.80 -6.41 8.11
N ILE A 101 16.16 -5.20 7.67
CA ILE A 101 16.76 -4.16 8.53
C ILE A 101 15.81 -3.69 9.64
N TYR A 102 14.51 -3.89 9.47
CA TYR A 102 13.48 -3.54 10.45
C TYR A 102 13.17 -4.68 11.43
N LEU A 103 13.89 -5.82 11.38
CA LEU A 103 13.72 -6.88 12.38
C LEU A 103 14.10 -6.38 13.78
N GLY A 104 13.26 -6.70 14.77
CA GLY A 104 13.42 -6.25 16.14
C GLY A 104 12.49 -5.11 16.51
N GLU A 105 12.91 -4.27 17.47
CA GLU A 105 12.11 -3.18 17.98
C GLU A 105 12.00 -2.03 16.96
N ASN A 106 10.80 -1.54 16.79
CA ASN A 106 10.45 -0.41 15.93
C ASN A 106 9.50 0.52 16.67
N GLU A 107 9.38 1.73 16.16
CA GLU A 107 8.43 2.73 16.63
C GLU A 107 7.59 3.25 15.45
N ASN A 108 6.30 3.39 15.67
CA ASN A 108 5.40 3.99 14.69
C ASN A 108 5.66 5.51 14.64
N TYR A 109 6.09 6.01 13.49
CA TYR A 109 6.51 7.40 13.30
C TYR A 109 5.40 8.44 13.54
N VAL A 110 4.13 8.00 13.53
CA VAL A 110 2.98 8.91 13.68
C VAL A 110 2.37 8.82 15.07
N THR A 111 2.37 7.63 15.69
CA THR A 111 1.69 7.38 16.97
C THR A 111 2.67 7.26 18.14
N GLY A 112 3.95 6.99 17.90
CA GLY A 112 4.95 6.69 18.92
C GLY A 112 4.78 5.29 19.53
N GLU A 113 3.87 4.46 19.01
CA GLU A 113 3.66 3.10 19.49
C GLU A 113 4.86 2.21 19.16
N LYS A 114 5.40 1.54 20.17
CA LYS A 114 6.49 0.57 19.98
C LYS A 114 5.92 -0.80 19.59
N PHE A 115 6.58 -1.46 18.65
CA PHE A 115 6.23 -2.80 18.23
C PHE A 115 7.48 -3.59 17.83
N ASN A 116 7.35 -4.91 17.77
CA ASN A 116 8.46 -5.78 17.40
C ASN A 116 8.14 -6.52 16.09
N LEU A 117 9.05 -6.42 15.11
CA LEU A 117 8.95 -7.14 13.85
C LEU A 117 9.80 -8.41 13.93
N THR A 118 9.16 -9.56 13.70
CA THR A 118 9.82 -10.86 13.82
C THR A 118 10.13 -11.50 12.45
N LYS A 119 11.05 -12.48 12.43
CA LYS A 119 11.28 -13.30 11.22
C LYS A 119 10.01 -14.05 10.78
N ALA A 120 9.15 -14.42 11.72
CA ALA A 120 7.87 -15.07 11.41
C ALA A 120 6.91 -14.12 10.67
N ASP A 121 6.87 -12.84 11.05
CA ASP A 121 6.09 -11.81 10.35
C ASP A 121 6.61 -11.62 8.92
N MET A 122 7.94 -11.55 8.73
CA MET A 122 8.56 -11.45 7.41
C MET A 122 8.27 -12.68 6.54
N SER A 123 8.36 -13.88 7.12
CA SER A 123 8.04 -15.12 6.40
C SER A 123 6.57 -15.13 5.98
N PHE A 124 5.66 -14.69 6.85
CA PHE A 124 4.25 -14.62 6.53
C PHE A 124 3.96 -13.66 5.38
N ILE A 125 4.42 -12.40 5.47
CA ILE A 125 4.11 -11.40 4.42
C ILE A 125 4.70 -11.81 3.06
N ARG A 126 5.87 -12.45 3.06
CA ARG A 126 6.49 -13.00 1.84
C ARG A 126 5.72 -14.18 1.28
N SER A 127 5.10 -15.01 2.12
CA SER A 127 4.37 -16.21 1.68
C SER A 127 3.08 -15.90 0.93
N ILE A 128 2.44 -14.78 1.22
CA ILE A 128 1.19 -14.36 0.56
C ILE A 128 1.43 -13.58 -0.73
N SER A 129 2.67 -13.30 -1.09
CA SER A 129 3.01 -12.50 -2.26
C SER A 129 2.81 -13.25 -3.59
N PHE A 130 2.46 -12.50 -4.62
CA PHE A 130 2.44 -13.04 -5.99
C PHE A 130 3.84 -12.97 -6.60
N LYS A 131 4.33 -14.08 -7.17
CA LYS A 131 5.61 -14.10 -7.91
C LYS A 131 5.58 -13.20 -9.14
N LYS A 132 4.41 -13.03 -9.75
CA LYS A 132 4.17 -12.18 -10.92
C LYS A 132 2.88 -11.41 -10.72
N TYR A 133 2.94 -10.11 -10.96
CA TYR A 133 1.76 -9.26 -10.88
C TYR A 133 0.80 -9.52 -12.04
N CYS A 134 -0.48 -9.74 -11.76
CA CYS A 134 -1.48 -10.13 -12.75
C CYS A 134 -2.54 -9.06 -13.04
N ASN A 135 -2.85 -8.17 -12.09
CA ASN A 135 -3.92 -7.17 -12.22
C ASN A 135 -3.51 -5.90 -13.01
N LYS A 136 -2.73 -6.07 -14.07
CA LYS A 136 -2.04 -5.01 -14.81
C LYS A 136 -2.98 -3.96 -15.40
N ASN A 137 -4.05 -4.41 -16.03
CA ASN A 137 -5.00 -3.53 -16.74
C ASN A 137 -5.83 -2.63 -15.80
N ASN A 138 -5.83 -2.93 -14.51
CA ASN A 138 -6.56 -2.19 -13.49
C ASN A 138 -5.64 -1.35 -12.59
N THR A 139 -4.34 -1.28 -12.87
CA THR A 139 -3.35 -0.71 -11.96
C THR A 139 -2.63 0.48 -12.58
N LEU A 140 -2.58 1.56 -11.83
CA LEU A 140 -1.70 2.71 -12.04
C LEU A 140 -0.61 2.70 -10.96
N VAL A 141 0.64 2.76 -11.37
CA VAL A 141 1.81 2.85 -10.49
C VAL A 141 2.42 4.24 -10.64
N LEU A 142 2.57 4.95 -9.55
CA LEU A 142 3.19 6.27 -9.48
C LEU A 142 4.54 6.12 -8.78
N LEU A 143 5.62 6.51 -9.46
CA LEU A 143 6.99 6.34 -8.97
C LEU A 143 7.75 7.65 -8.98
N GLU A 144 8.62 7.81 -8.01
CA GLU A 144 9.66 8.82 -8.03
C GLU A 144 11.03 8.17 -8.20
N SER A 145 11.81 8.63 -9.20
CA SER A 145 13.11 8.03 -9.52
C SER A 145 14.17 8.29 -8.44
N GLY A 146 13.93 9.29 -7.59
CA GLY A 146 14.79 9.62 -6.44
C GLY A 146 14.40 8.90 -5.14
N ASP A 147 13.53 7.89 -5.20
CA ASP A 147 13.17 7.07 -4.03
C ASP A 147 14.43 6.39 -3.46
N GLU A 148 14.83 6.82 -2.27
CA GLU A 148 16.04 6.37 -1.57
C GLU A 148 15.83 5.04 -0.80
N VAL A 149 14.57 4.58 -0.71
CA VAL A 149 14.19 3.36 0.03
C VAL A 149 13.93 2.20 -0.92
N LEU A 150 13.21 2.46 -2.02
CA LEU A 150 12.77 1.43 -2.95
C LEU A 150 13.28 1.71 -4.36
N ASN A 151 13.92 0.73 -4.98
CA ASN A 151 14.42 0.86 -6.33
C ASN A 151 13.28 0.91 -7.35
N TYR A 152 13.05 2.09 -7.94
CA TYR A 152 11.97 2.28 -8.92
C TYR A 152 12.11 1.41 -10.18
N ILE A 153 13.34 1.04 -10.59
CA ILE A 153 13.59 0.18 -11.75
C ILE A 153 13.09 -1.25 -11.47
N GLU A 154 13.38 -1.78 -10.27
CA GLU A 154 12.85 -3.09 -9.85
C GLU A 154 11.32 -3.05 -9.77
N THR A 155 10.76 -1.95 -9.28
CA THR A 155 9.31 -1.73 -9.21
C THR A 155 8.68 -1.67 -10.60
N CYS A 156 9.27 -0.95 -11.56
CA CYS A 156 8.84 -0.96 -12.96
C CYS A 156 8.86 -2.38 -13.56
N SER A 157 9.92 -3.14 -13.30
CA SER A 157 10.04 -4.51 -13.78
C SER A 157 8.95 -5.42 -13.23
N TYR A 158 8.65 -5.32 -11.93
CA TYR A 158 7.61 -6.13 -11.30
C TYR A 158 6.20 -5.80 -11.82
N PHE A 159 5.88 -4.53 -12.02
CA PHE A 159 4.59 -4.07 -12.53
C PHE A 159 4.53 -3.93 -14.06
N MET A 160 5.49 -4.48 -14.78
CA MET A 160 5.56 -4.40 -16.25
C MET A 160 4.25 -4.83 -16.91
N GLY A 161 3.72 -3.92 -17.76
CA GLY A 161 2.43 -4.05 -18.43
C GLY A 161 1.26 -3.37 -17.71
N SER A 162 1.50 -2.77 -16.52
CA SER A 162 0.57 -1.81 -15.92
C SER A 162 0.79 -0.41 -16.49
N SER A 163 -0.13 0.54 -16.21
CA SER A 163 0.15 1.96 -16.41
C SER A 163 1.15 2.42 -15.34
N ILE A 164 2.29 2.97 -15.77
CA ILE A 164 3.35 3.46 -14.87
C ILE A 164 3.64 4.91 -15.23
N ASP A 165 3.62 5.77 -14.23
CA ASP A 165 4.04 7.18 -14.32
C ASP A 165 5.26 7.38 -13.43
N ILE A 166 6.31 8.00 -13.97
CA ILE A 166 7.59 8.21 -13.29
C ILE A 166 7.89 9.70 -13.26
N ALA A 167 7.88 10.28 -12.07
CA ALA A 167 8.43 11.60 -11.82
C ALA A 167 9.95 11.49 -11.60
N PHE A 168 10.74 12.23 -12.36
CA PHE A 168 12.19 12.24 -12.18
C PHE A 168 12.59 13.13 -11.01
N GLY A 169 13.41 12.62 -10.11
CA GLY A 169 13.72 13.21 -8.80
C GLY A 169 12.78 12.73 -7.73
N GLY A 170 12.43 13.61 -6.78
CA GLY A 170 11.56 13.29 -5.64
C GLY A 170 12.21 12.41 -4.58
N SER A 171 11.40 11.72 -3.79
CA SER A 171 11.85 10.87 -2.68
C SER A 171 10.84 9.74 -2.40
N HIS A 172 11.15 8.87 -1.42
CA HIS A 172 10.18 7.84 -0.98
C HIS A 172 8.85 8.44 -0.50
N SER A 173 8.88 9.69 -0.07
CA SER A 173 7.69 10.34 0.47
C SER A 173 6.63 10.75 -0.56
N TYR A 174 6.97 10.87 -1.85
CA TYR A 174 6.09 11.24 -2.98
C TYR A 174 5.32 12.55 -2.71
#